data_92a696feed6a0d2e3484a5f76cb5bec7
#
_entry.id   92a696feed6a0d2e3484a5f76cb5bec7
#
_cell.length_a   1.000
_cell.length_b   1.000
_cell.length_c   1.000
_cell.angle_alpha   90.00
_cell.angle_beta   90.00
_cell.angle_gamma   90.00
#
_symmetry.space_group_name_H-M   'P 1'
#
loop_
_entity.id
_entity.type
_entity.pdbx_description
1 polymer ?
#
loop_
_entity_poly.entity_id
_entity_poly.type
_entity_poly.pdbx_seq_one_letter_code
_entity_poly.pdbx_strand_id
1 'polypeptide(L)'
;HKVYGPTGIGVLYGKEEWLDKLPPYQGGGEMIEHVSFEKTTFERPPLKFEAGTPDYVATHGLAIALDYVSALGMDNIFAHEQALTHYALQQLREIEGIHIYGHAANRGDAVISFNVDNIHPMDIGTLLDQLGIAVRTGHHCAQPLIETLGTLGTVRASFGLYNTKE
;
A
#
# COMPACT_ATOMS: atom_id res chain seq x y z
N HIS A 1 1.04 7.73 2.71
CA HIS A 1 1.81 7.86 1.46
C HIS A 1 1.41 6.85 0.38
N LYS A 2 0.51 5.93 0.67
CA LYS A 2 0.07 4.90 -0.29
C LYS A 2 -1.13 5.34 -1.15
N VAL A 3 -1.76 6.46 -0.80
CA VAL A 3 -2.93 7.03 -1.51
C VAL A 3 -2.54 8.41 -2.04
N TYR A 4 -1.38 8.48 -2.70
CA TYR A 4 -0.81 9.70 -3.29
C TYR A 4 -0.58 10.87 -2.31
N GLY A 5 -0.78 10.64 -1.01
CA GLY A 5 -0.56 11.61 0.05
C GLY A 5 0.89 11.63 0.56
N PRO A 6 1.22 12.59 1.45
CA PRO A 6 2.54 12.70 2.04
C PRO A 6 2.86 11.54 2.99
N THR A 7 4.14 11.38 3.33
CA THR A 7 4.60 10.46 4.38
C THR A 7 4.24 11.01 5.77
N GLY A 8 4.21 10.13 6.77
CA GLY A 8 4.06 10.52 8.17
C GLY A 8 2.62 10.66 8.66
N ILE A 9 1.63 10.47 7.81
CA ILE A 9 0.20 10.53 8.16
C ILE A 9 -0.51 9.23 7.81
N GLY A 10 -1.47 8.84 8.63
CA GLY A 10 -2.35 7.70 8.41
C GLY A 10 -3.73 7.94 9.00
N VAL A 11 -4.70 7.15 8.59
CA VAL A 11 -6.09 7.19 9.08
C VAL A 11 -6.45 5.86 9.72
N LEU A 12 -6.95 5.91 10.95
CA LEU A 12 -7.59 4.77 11.60
C LEU A 12 -9.10 4.93 11.51
N TYR A 13 -9.75 4.00 10.83
CA TYR A 13 -11.20 3.89 10.84
C TYR A 13 -11.62 2.73 11.74
N GLY A 14 -12.67 2.94 12.55
CA GLY A 14 -13.25 1.90 13.40
C GLY A 14 -14.70 2.21 13.75
N LYS A 15 -15.47 1.16 14.07
CA LYS A 15 -16.80 1.35 14.65
C LYS A 15 -16.65 1.95 16.05
N GLU A 16 -17.48 2.92 16.40
CA GLU A 16 -17.45 3.65 17.68
C GLU A 16 -17.40 2.69 18.89
N GLU A 17 -18.24 1.65 18.89
CA GLU A 17 -18.29 0.64 19.96
C GLU A 17 -16.94 -0.05 20.25
N TRP A 18 -16.08 -0.21 19.23
CA TRP A 18 -14.75 -0.78 19.38
C TRP A 18 -13.73 0.28 19.79
N LEU A 19 -13.80 1.48 19.21
CA LEU A 19 -12.94 2.58 19.59
C LEU A 19 -13.13 2.97 21.06
N ASP A 20 -14.35 2.91 21.58
CA ASP A 20 -14.62 3.14 23.00
C ASP A 20 -13.99 2.07 23.90
N LYS A 21 -14.02 0.80 23.49
CA LYS A 21 -13.51 -0.33 24.27
C LYS A 21 -11.99 -0.48 24.21
N LEU A 22 -11.37 -0.12 23.09
CA LEU A 22 -9.94 -0.27 22.91
C LEU A 22 -9.16 0.71 23.80
N PRO A 23 -8.01 0.31 24.37
CA PRO A 23 -7.14 1.23 25.05
C PRO A 23 -6.52 2.21 24.04
N PRO A 24 -6.07 3.41 24.46
CA PRO A 24 -5.33 4.29 23.60
C PRO A 24 -4.01 3.61 23.17
N TYR A 25 -3.57 3.90 21.94
CA TYR A 25 -2.32 3.34 21.39
C TYR A 25 -1.07 4.04 21.97
N GLN A 26 -1.16 5.35 22.16
CA GLN A 26 -0.09 6.19 22.71
C GLN A 26 -0.68 7.13 23.76
N GLY A 27 0.17 7.61 24.67
CA GLY A 27 -0.15 8.68 25.61
C GLY A 27 0.52 9.98 25.22
N GLY A 28 -0.16 11.11 25.46
CA GLY A 28 0.36 12.44 25.17
C GLY A 28 -0.65 13.53 25.49
N GLY A 29 -0.35 14.75 25.10
CA GLY A 29 -1.31 15.86 25.19
C GLY A 29 -2.55 15.62 24.32
N GLU A 30 -3.59 16.37 24.56
CA GLU A 30 -4.88 16.39 23.87
C GLU A 30 -5.75 15.12 24.05
N MET A 31 -5.14 13.95 24.27
CA MET A 31 -5.88 12.66 24.36
C MET A 31 -6.21 12.24 25.79
N ILE A 32 -5.77 12.99 26.80
CA ILE A 32 -6.01 12.75 28.22
C ILE A 32 -7.09 13.69 28.75
N GLU A 33 -8.03 13.17 29.53
CA GLU A 33 -9.02 13.94 30.28
C GLU A 33 -8.46 14.34 31.64
N HIS A 34 -7.89 13.39 32.39
CA HIS A 34 -7.29 13.60 33.68
C HIS A 34 -6.10 12.68 33.93
N VAL A 35 -5.07 13.19 34.58
CA VAL A 35 -3.87 12.43 35.01
C VAL A 35 -3.59 12.66 36.48
N SER A 36 -3.45 11.54 37.21
CA SER A 36 -2.88 11.55 38.58
C SER A 36 -1.86 10.42 38.71
N PHE A 37 -1.21 10.32 39.86
CA PHE A 37 -0.31 9.18 40.14
C PHE A 37 -1.05 7.85 40.24
N GLU A 38 -2.33 7.87 40.59
CA GLU A 38 -3.15 6.66 40.80
C GLU A 38 -3.94 6.25 39.56
N LYS A 39 -4.32 7.24 38.73
CA LYS A 39 -5.23 6.96 37.58
C LYS A 39 -5.08 7.99 36.47
N THR A 40 -5.18 7.51 35.26
CA THR A 40 -5.35 8.32 34.05
C THR A 40 -6.68 8.01 33.40
N THR A 41 -7.44 9.05 33.00
CA THR A 41 -8.61 8.93 32.14
C THR A 41 -8.35 9.61 30.80
N PHE A 42 -9.04 9.16 29.78
CA PHE A 42 -8.79 9.53 28.41
C PHE A 42 -10.00 10.21 27.79
N GLU A 43 -9.75 11.09 26.86
CA GLU A 43 -10.77 11.68 26.03
C GLU A 43 -11.55 10.61 25.21
N ARG A 44 -12.69 11.01 24.65
CA ARG A 44 -13.45 10.15 23.75
C ARG A 44 -12.80 10.09 22.36
N PRO A 45 -13.08 9.04 21.56
CA PRO A 45 -12.74 9.06 20.15
C PRO A 45 -13.34 10.30 19.44
N PRO A 46 -12.61 10.95 18.49
CA PRO A 46 -11.31 10.53 17.94
C PRO A 46 -10.10 10.88 18.81
N LEU A 47 -10.18 11.87 19.71
CA LEU A 47 -9.04 12.41 20.46
C LEU A 47 -8.29 11.35 21.25
N LYS A 48 -8.97 10.34 21.78
CA LYS A 48 -8.38 9.18 22.49
C LYS A 48 -7.21 8.52 21.74
N PHE A 49 -7.19 8.59 20.42
CA PHE A 49 -6.17 7.98 19.57
C PHE A 49 -5.24 9.00 18.89
N GLU A 50 -5.35 10.28 19.27
CA GLU A 50 -4.58 11.37 18.67
C GLU A 50 -3.67 12.00 19.73
N ALA A 51 -2.56 11.32 20.07
CA ALA A 51 -1.64 11.74 21.12
C ALA A 51 -0.68 12.82 20.66
N GLY A 52 -0.73 13.97 21.29
CA GLY A 52 0.13 15.13 21.03
C GLY A 52 -0.31 15.98 19.84
N THR A 53 0.45 17.01 19.52
CA THR A 53 0.17 17.90 18.40
C THR A 53 0.19 17.10 17.08
N PRO A 54 -0.90 17.08 16.29
CA PRO A 54 -0.95 16.32 15.04
C PRO A 54 -0.06 16.95 13.97
N ASP A 55 0.37 16.12 13.01
CA ASP A 55 1.02 16.60 11.79
C ASP A 55 -0.04 17.24 10.86
N TYR A 56 -0.35 18.50 11.14
CA TYR A 56 -1.37 19.26 10.39
C TYR A 56 -0.97 19.52 8.93
N VAL A 57 0.33 19.57 8.61
CA VAL A 57 0.83 19.76 7.25
C VAL A 57 0.54 18.50 6.42
N ALA A 58 0.94 17.34 6.92
CA ALA A 58 0.68 16.06 6.24
C ALA A 58 -0.82 15.72 6.22
N THR A 59 -1.58 16.09 7.27
CA THR A 59 -3.03 15.94 7.29
C THR A 59 -3.71 16.72 6.16
N HIS A 60 -3.33 17.99 5.98
CA HIS A 60 -3.85 18.81 4.89
C HIS A 60 -3.44 18.25 3.51
N GLY A 61 -2.18 17.84 3.36
CA GLY A 61 -1.69 17.21 2.14
C GLY A 61 -2.44 15.90 1.79
N LEU A 62 -2.75 15.08 2.81
CA LEU A 62 -3.55 13.87 2.60
C LEU A 62 -4.99 14.21 2.18
N ALA A 63 -5.62 15.23 2.77
CA ALA A 63 -6.95 15.67 2.37
C ALA A 63 -7.00 16.06 0.89
N ILE A 64 -6.03 16.87 0.41
CA ILE A 64 -5.91 17.24 -1.00
C ILE A 64 -5.73 16.00 -1.90
N ALA A 65 -4.92 15.04 -1.48
CA ALA A 65 -4.72 13.80 -2.24
C ALA A 65 -6.02 12.98 -2.36
N LEU A 66 -6.79 12.89 -1.28
CA LEU A 66 -8.08 12.20 -1.27
C LEU A 66 -9.12 12.92 -2.15
N ASP A 67 -9.16 14.24 -2.12
CA ASP A 67 -10.05 15.04 -3.00
C ASP A 67 -9.68 14.83 -4.47
N TYR A 68 -8.39 14.82 -4.80
CA TYR A 68 -7.90 14.55 -6.15
C TYR A 68 -8.33 13.16 -6.65
N VAL A 69 -8.08 12.12 -5.86
CA VAL A 69 -8.46 10.74 -6.21
C VAL A 69 -9.99 10.61 -6.35
N SER A 70 -10.74 11.24 -5.44
CA SER A 70 -12.21 11.26 -5.48
C SER A 70 -12.75 11.97 -6.72
N ALA A 71 -12.12 13.07 -7.13
CA ALA A 71 -12.51 13.83 -8.33
C ALA A 71 -12.27 13.03 -9.63
N LEU A 72 -11.23 12.20 -9.68
CA LEU A 72 -11.01 11.28 -10.81
C LEU A 72 -12.04 10.14 -10.84
N GLY A 73 -12.55 9.76 -9.68
CA GLY A 73 -13.49 8.66 -9.49
C GLY A 73 -12.81 7.30 -9.34
N MET A 74 -13.08 6.62 -8.23
CA MET A 74 -12.46 5.32 -7.91
C MET A 74 -12.73 4.26 -8.98
N ASP A 75 -13.94 4.24 -9.55
CA ASP A 75 -14.29 3.29 -10.61
C ASP A 75 -13.50 3.54 -11.90
N ASN A 76 -13.21 4.80 -12.24
CA ASN A 76 -12.40 5.15 -13.39
C ASN A 76 -10.93 4.73 -13.18
N ILE A 77 -10.38 4.98 -11.99
CA ILE A 77 -9.03 4.54 -11.62
C ILE A 77 -8.94 3.02 -11.69
N PHE A 78 -9.90 2.32 -11.09
CA PHE A 78 -9.96 0.86 -11.13
C PHE A 78 -10.01 0.32 -12.56
N ALA A 79 -10.88 0.85 -13.41
CA ALA A 79 -11.00 0.43 -14.80
C ALA A 79 -9.70 0.65 -15.59
N HIS A 80 -9.02 1.78 -15.36
CA HIS A 80 -7.73 2.10 -15.98
C HIS A 80 -6.64 1.12 -15.54
N GLU A 81 -6.48 0.90 -14.24
CA GLU A 81 -5.50 -0.03 -13.67
C GLU A 81 -5.75 -1.47 -14.13
N GLN A 82 -7.01 -1.89 -14.23
CA GLN A 82 -7.39 -3.19 -14.78
C GLN A 82 -6.99 -3.35 -16.25
N ALA A 83 -7.21 -2.32 -17.07
CA ALA A 83 -6.83 -2.34 -18.47
C ALA A 83 -5.31 -2.45 -18.65
N LEU A 84 -4.52 -1.73 -17.84
CA LEU A 84 -3.06 -1.82 -17.83
C LEU A 84 -2.58 -3.19 -17.38
N THR A 85 -3.14 -3.72 -16.29
CA THR A 85 -2.77 -5.03 -15.74
C THR A 85 -3.07 -6.13 -16.75
N HIS A 86 -4.24 -6.09 -17.38
CA HIS A 86 -4.61 -7.07 -18.41
C HIS A 86 -3.66 -7.03 -19.60
N TYR A 87 -3.35 -5.83 -20.10
CA TYR A 87 -2.39 -5.64 -21.18
C TYR A 87 -1.01 -6.18 -20.81
N ALA A 88 -0.49 -5.83 -19.64
CA ALA A 88 0.81 -6.29 -19.18
C ALA A 88 0.87 -7.82 -18.98
N LEU A 89 -0.20 -8.43 -18.45
CA LEU A 89 -0.30 -9.89 -18.31
C LEU A 89 -0.29 -10.60 -19.67
N GLN A 90 -0.95 -10.04 -20.68
CA GLN A 90 -0.91 -10.59 -22.03
C GLN A 90 0.51 -10.58 -22.59
N GLN A 91 1.20 -9.45 -22.48
CA GLN A 91 2.58 -9.31 -22.98
C GLN A 91 3.58 -10.18 -22.22
N LEU A 92 3.48 -10.24 -20.90
CA LEU A 92 4.37 -11.06 -20.07
C LEU A 92 4.22 -12.56 -20.39
N ARG A 93 3.01 -13.05 -20.71
CA ARG A 93 2.77 -14.45 -21.05
C ARG A 93 3.39 -14.89 -22.39
N GLU A 94 3.74 -13.95 -23.27
CA GLU A 94 4.46 -14.21 -24.51
C GLU A 94 5.96 -14.42 -24.31
N ILE A 95 6.48 -14.11 -23.11
CA ILE A 95 7.91 -14.23 -22.80
C ILE A 95 8.18 -15.66 -22.28
N GLU A 96 9.03 -16.39 -22.96
CA GLU A 96 9.45 -17.74 -22.56
C GLU A 96 10.19 -17.71 -21.22
N GLY A 97 9.90 -18.69 -20.36
CA GLY A 97 10.51 -18.82 -19.02
C GLY A 97 9.97 -17.86 -17.97
N ILE A 98 8.91 -17.11 -18.27
CA ILE A 98 8.25 -16.28 -17.25
C ILE A 98 7.29 -17.13 -16.38
N HIS A 99 7.37 -16.91 -15.07
CA HIS A 99 6.45 -17.46 -14.07
C HIS A 99 5.70 -16.33 -13.38
N ILE A 100 4.37 -16.29 -13.56
CA ILE A 100 3.49 -15.28 -12.95
C ILE A 100 2.80 -15.88 -11.73
N TYR A 101 2.88 -15.21 -10.59
CA TYR A 101 2.32 -15.66 -9.32
C TYR A 101 0.96 -15.03 -9.02
N GLY A 102 0.00 -15.85 -8.55
CA GLY A 102 -1.22 -15.37 -7.90
C GLY A 102 -2.33 -14.82 -8.82
N HIS A 103 -2.16 -14.88 -10.14
CA HIS A 103 -3.17 -14.39 -11.08
C HIS A 103 -4.22 -15.44 -11.45
N ALA A 104 -5.28 -15.53 -10.63
CA ALA A 104 -6.54 -16.07 -11.11
C ALA A 104 -7.27 -15.02 -11.96
N ALA A 105 -7.88 -15.44 -13.07
CA ALA A 105 -8.77 -14.57 -13.85
C ALA A 105 -9.80 -13.91 -12.90
N ASN A 106 -9.92 -12.58 -12.92
CA ASN A 106 -10.88 -11.76 -12.16
C ASN A 106 -10.42 -11.21 -10.78
N ARG A 107 -9.15 -11.17 -10.45
CA ARG A 107 -8.71 -10.32 -9.34
C ARG A 107 -8.39 -8.92 -9.85
N GLY A 108 -8.96 -7.91 -9.19
CA GLY A 108 -8.81 -6.51 -9.50
C GLY A 108 -7.49 -5.88 -9.03
N ASP A 109 -6.39 -6.61 -9.13
CA ASP A 109 -5.09 -6.17 -8.61
C ASP A 109 -4.32 -5.42 -9.69
N ALA A 110 -3.84 -4.21 -9.38
CA ALA A 110 -2.95 -3.43 -10.23
C ALA A 110 -1.47 -3.80 -10.02
N VAL A 111 -1.20 -5.07 -9.68
CA VAL A 111 0.13 -5.58 -9.31
C VAL A 111 0.35 -6.93 -9.96
N ILE A 112 1.50 -7.10 -10.60
CA ILE A 112 1.95 -8.39 -11.16
C ILE A 112 3.24 -8.80 -10.48
N SER A 113 3.25 -9.99 -9.88
CA SER A 113 4.47 -10.63 -9.35
C SER A 113 4.92 -11.74 -10.29
N PHE A 114 6.18 -11.73 -10.67
CA PHE A 114 6.72 -12.71 -11.61
C PHE A 114 8.20 -13.01 -11.33
N ASN A 115 8.69 -14.10 -11.92
CA ASN A 115 10.11 -14.43 -12.03
C ASN A 115 10.41 -14.91 -13.46
N VAL A 116 11.69 -15.02 -13.78
CA VAL A 116 12.20 -15.58 -15.03
C VAL A 116 13.11 -16.76 -14.70
N ASP A 117 13.02 -17.84 -15.47
CA ASP A 117 13.81 -19.03 -15.28
C ASP A 117 15.31 -18.73 -15.18
N ASN A 118 15.95 -19.33 -14.20
CA ASN A 118 17.41 -19.27 -13.97
C ASN A 118 17.97 -17.84 -13.75
N ILE A 119 17.13 -16.83 -13.50
CA ILE A 119 17.56 -15.48 -13.19
C ILE A 119 17.08 -15.10 -11.79
N HIS A 120 17.99 -14.62 -10.96
CA HIS A 120 17.62 -14.17 -9.62
C HIS A 120 16.76 -12.89 -9.71
N PRO A 121 15.66 -12.75 -8.92
CA PRO A 121 14.79 -11.57 -8.98
C PRO A 121 15.51 -10.22 -8.83
N MET A 122 16.56 -10.16 -8.02
CA MET A 122 17.38 -8.95 -7.86
C MET A 122 18.11 -8.55 -9.14
N ASP A 123 18.60 -9.54 -9.89
CA ASP A 123 19.30 -9.28 -11.15
C ASP A 123 18.35 -8.74 -12.21
N ILE A 124 17.13 -9.30 -12.28
CA ILE A 124 16.06 -8.77 -13.15
C ILE A 124 15.77 -7.32 -12.79
N GLY A 125 15.60 -7.02 -11.50
CA GLY A 125 15.35 -5.66 -11.03
C GLY A 125 16.48 -4.71 -11.41
N THR A 126 17.71 -5.12 -11.26
CA THR A 126 18.91 -4.31 -11.62
C THR A 126 18.96 -4.03 -13.13
N LEU A 127 18.67 -5.03 -13.96
CA LEU A 127 18.65 -4.87 -15.41
C LEU A 127 17.52 -3.94 -15.87
N LEU A 128 16.33 -4.10 -15.29
CA LEU A 128 15.18 -3.23 -15.58
C LEU A 128 15.43 -1.79 -15.14
N ASP A 129 16.08 -1.57 -13.99
CA ASP A 129 16.44 -0.25 -13.49
C ASP A 129 17.39 0.48 -14.47
N GLN A 130 18.37 -0.23 -15.04
CA GLN A 130 19.25 0.32 -16.07
C GLN A 130 18.50 0.75 -17.34
N LEU A 131 17.33 0.16 -17.59
CA LEU A 131 16.43 0.53 -18.70
C LEU A 131 15.40 1.60 -18.30
N GLY A 132 15.45 2.10 -17.07
CA GLY A 132 14.52 3.10 -16.55
C GLY A 132 13.16 2.50 -16.14
N ILE A 133 13.07 1.18 -15.96
CA ILE A 133 11.84 0.48 -15.57
C ILE A 133 11.88 0.19 -14.07
N ALA A 134 11.07 0.91 -13.30
CA ALA A 134 11.00 0.77 -11.84
C ALA A 134 10.12 -0.43 -11.44
N VAL A 135 10.74 -1.43 -10.81
CA VAL A 135 10.08 -2.58 -10.20
C VAL A 135 10.54 -2.76 -8.76
N ARG A 136 9.80 -3.51 -7.98
CA ARG A 136 10.24 -3.93 -6.65
C ARG A 136 10.62 -5.39 -6.65
N THR A 137 11.77 -5.74 -6.04
CA THR A 137 12.25 -7.12 -5.93
C THR A 137 12.36 -7.58 -4.47
N GLY A 138 12.32 -8.88 -4.24
CA GLY A 138 12.53 -9.53 -2.95
C GLY A 138 11.27 -10.11 -2.32
N HIS A 139 11.22 -10.16 -0.99
CA HIS A 139 10.16 -10.83 -0.21
C HIS A 139 8.87 -9.99 -0.04
N HIS A 140 8.89 -8.71 -0.41
CA HIS A 140 7.73 -7.77 -0.29
C HIS A 140 7.17 -7.64 1.12
N CYS A 141 7.98 -7.84 2.18
CA CYS A 141 7.57 -7.93 3.58
C CYS A 141 6.59 -9.08 3.87
N ALA A 142 6.63 -10.14 3.05
CA ALA A 142 5.76 -11.31 3.12
C ALA A 142 6.57 -12.61 2.99
N GLN A 143 7.66 -12.73 3.75
CA GLN A 143 8.59 -13.86 3.65
C GLN A 143 7.91 -15.23 3.76
N PRO A 144 6.95 -15.49 4.68
CA PRO A 144 6.26 -16.78 4.74
C PRO A 144 5.50 -17.14 3.46
N LEU A 145 4.93 -16.15 2.77
CA LEU A 145 4.29 -16.35 1.47
C LEU A 145 5.31 -16.75 0.40
N ILE A 146 6.44 -16.04 0.35
CA ILE A 146 7.51 -16.33 -0.62
C ILE A 146 8.07 -17.74 -0.41
N GLU A 147 8.25 -18.17 0.83
CA GLU A 147 8.66 -19.54 1.18
C GLU A 147 7.62 -20.58 0.73
N THR A 148 6.34 -20.29 0.93
CA THR A 148 5.23 -21.16 0.45
C THR A 148 5.20 -21.28 -1.08
N LEU A 149 5.58 -20.21 -1.79
CA LEU A 149 5.71 -20.21 -3.25
C LEU A 149 6.97 -20.93 -3.75
N GLY A 150 7.87 -21.32 -2.85
CA GLY A 150 9.11 -22.07 -3.18
C GLY A 150 10.13 -21.23 -3.96
N THR A 151 10.17 -19.92 -3.75
CA THR A 151 11.08 -19.00 -4.45
C THR A 151 11.89 -18.16 -3.46
N LEU A 152 13.00 -17.59 -3.92
CA LEU A 152 13.87 -16.69 -3.14
C LEU A 152 13.33 -15.24 -3.08
N GLY A 153 12.29 -14.93 -3.82
CA GLY A 153 11.69 -13.63 -3.96
C GLY A 153 10.95 -13.51 -5.27
N THR A 154 10.31 -12.39 -5.52
CA THR A 154 9.71 -12.09 -6.82
C THR A 154 10.05 -10.69 -7.30
N VAL A 155 9.94 -10.47 -8.60
CA VAL A 155 9.87 -9.15 -9.22
C VAL A 155 8.41 -8.71 -9.21
N ARG A 156 8.14 -7.48 -8.81
CA ARG A 156 6.78 -6.93 -8.76
C ARG A 156 6.67 -5.65 -9.58
N ALA A 157 5.87 -5.71 -10.62
CA ALA A 157 5.39 -4.54 -11.32
C ALA A 157 4.09 -4.06 -10.67
N SER A 158 3.95 -2.75 -10.48
CA SER A 158 2.76 -2.12 -9.90
C SER A 158 2.32 -0.97 -10.80
N PHE A 159 1.05 -0.92 -11.12
CA PHE A 159 0.45 0.12 -11.95
C PHE A 159 -0.35 1.08 -11.08
N GLY A 160 -0.31 2.34 -11.42
CA GLY A 160 -1.10 3.38 -10.80
C GLY A 160 -1.79 4.24 -11.86
N LEU A 161 -2.62 5.15 -11.39
CA LEU A 161 -3.42 6.03 -12.26
C LEU A 161 -2.60 6.86 -13.28
N TYR A 162 -1.29 7.00 -13.05
CA TYR A 162 -0.37 7.79 -13.87
C TYR A 162 0.41 6.97 -14.91
N ASN A 163 0.30 5.64 -14.90
CA ASN A 163 0.97 4.79 -15.88
C ASN A 163 0.19 4.75 -17.20
N THR A 164 0.92 4.51 -18.30
CA THR A 164 0.37 4.33 -19.65
C THR A 164 0.78 2.97 -20.20
N LYS A 165 0.29 2.61 -21.39
CA LYS A 165 0.70 1.38 -22.08
C LYS A 165 2.11 1.45 -22.69
N GLU A 166 2.62 2.64 -22.80
CA GLU A 166 3.97 2.94 -23.31
C GLU A 166 5.01 2.81 -22.19
#